data_77e1d0f9418363f52bf27dad8910beff
#
_entry.id   77e1d0f9418363f52bf27dad8910beff
#
_cell.length_a   1.000
_cell.length_b   1.000
_cell.length_c   1.000
_cell.angle_alpha   90.00
_cell.angle_beta   90.00
_cell.angle_gamma   90.00
#
_symmetry.space_group_name_H-M   'P 1'
#
loop_
_entity.id
_entity.type
_entity.pdbx_description
1 polymer ?
#
loop_
_entity_poly.entity_id
_entity_poly.type
_entity_poly.pdbx_seq_one_letter_code
_entity_poly.pdbx_strand_id
1 'polypeptide(L)'
;MNFYRFVINIFKGFSKIFFKYEVIGAENIPDRGNIVIASNHKSNLDPIFLAAAIENREIAAIAKKELFKVKPLGFILKKLHVMPINREKPDVSTIKTILRSVRDGYVLGIFPEGTRIKGDSFGKAKAGLSVFTIKSKSKVVPVSIISKYKLFSKVIVYIGEPISFEEHFKEKLSNDDHERISQEIL
;
A
#
# COMPACT_ATOMS: atom_id res chain seq x y z
N MET A 1 -23.49 1.96 1.79
CA MET A 1 -22.17 1.30 2.01
C MET A 1 -21.72 0.75 0.68
N ASN A 2 -20.57 1.19 0.13
CA ASN A 2 -20.07 0.66 -1.14
C ASN A 2 -19.43 -0.74 -0.94
N PHE A 3 -19.17 -1.45 -2.04
CA PHE A 3 -18.62 -2.82 -2.02
C PHE A 3 -17.28 -2.90 -1.27
N TYR A 4 -16.40 -1.91 -1.44
CA TYR A 4 -15.11 -1.83 -0.74
C TYR A 4 -15.32 -1.87 0.78
N ARG A 5 -16.12 -0.96 1.32
CA ARG A 5 -16.40 -0.86 2.75
C ARG A 5 -17.07 -2.12 3.29
N PHE A 6 -17.96 -2.73 2.50
CA PHE A 6 -18.60 -3.99 2.87
C PHE A 6 -17.56 -5.10 3.07
N VAL A 7 -16.67 -5.31 2.10
CA VAL A 7 -15.63 -6.35 2.17
C VAL A 7 -14.66 -6.08 3.32
N ILE A 8 -14.20 -4.83 3.49
CA ILE A 8 -13.28 -4.46 4.57
C ILE A 8 -13.92 -4.68 5.95
N ASN A 9 -15.19 -4.34 6.13
CA ASN A 9 -15.89 -4.55 7.41
C ASN A 9 -16.07 -6.03 7.74
N ILE A 10 -16.38 -6.89 6.75
CA ILE A 10 -16.39 -8.34 6.93
C ILE A 10 -15.01 -8.83 7.37
N PHE A 11 -13.95 -8.38 6.70
CA PHE A 11 -12.58 -8.78 7.05
C PHE A 11 -12.17 -8.29 8.45
N LYS A 12 -12.59 -7.08 8.85
CA LYS A 12 -12.37 -6.58 10.21
C LYS A 12 -13.04 -7.49 11.26
N GLY A 13 -14.28 -7.88 11.03
CA GLY A 13 -14.97 -8.84 11.91
C GLY A 13 -14.22 -10.17 11.99
N PHE A 14 -13.84 -10.73 10.84
CA PHE A 14 -13.03 -11.93 10.77
C PHE A 14 -11.69 -11.79 11.49
N SER A 15 -10.97 -10.68 11.27
CA SER A 15 -9.66 -10.47 11.89
C SER A 15 -9.73 -10.33 13.42
N LYS A 16 -10.81 -9.78 13.97
CA LYS A 16 -11.04 -9.72 15.43
C LYS A 16 -11.31 -11.11 16.05
N ILE A 17 -11.93 -12.02 15.29
CA ILE A 17 -12.23 -13.36 15.76
C ILE A 17 -11.01 -14.29 15.64
N PHE A 18 -10.34 -14.26 14.50
CA PHE A 18 -9.27 -15.22 14.16
C PHE A 18 -7.86 -14.72 14.39
N PHE A 19 -7.69 -13.43 14.72
CA PHE A 19 -6.42 -12.82 15.05
C PHE A 19 -6.58 -11.84 16.22
N LYS A 20 -5.54 -11.66 17.00
CA LYS A 20 -5.46 -10.55 17.96
C LYS A 20 -5.03 -9.29 17.19
N TYR A 21 -5.99 -8.72 16.41
CA TYR A 21 -5.74 -7.61 15.51
C TYR A 21 -5.73 -6.28 16.26
N GLU A 22 -4.64 -5.54 16.12
CA GLU A 22 -4.40 -4.26 16.77
C GLU A 22 -3.87 -3.24 15.74
N VAL A 23 -4.36 -2.02 15.81
CA VAL A 23 -3.88 -0.89 15.00
C VAL A 23 -3.36 0.19 15.95
N ILE A 24 -2.16 0.69 15.67
CA ILE A 24 -1.50 1.74 16.45
C ILE A 24 -1.17 2.88 15.50
N GLY A 25 -1.49 4.13 15.86
CA GLY A 25 -1.21 5.31 15.07
C GLY A 25 -2.22 5.55 13.93
N ALA A 26 -3.46 5.05 14.04
CA ALA A 26 -4.49 5.26 13.01
C ALA A 26 -4.77 6.75 12.75
N GLU A 27 -4.60 7.60 13.76
CA GLU A 27 -4.69 9.06 13.72
C GLU A 27 -3.67 9.73 12.81
N ASN A 28 -2.57 9.04 12.50
CA ASN A 28 -1.51 9.53 11.60
C ASN A 28 -1.91 9.53 10.13
N ILE A 29 -3.05 8.91 9.76
CA ILE A 29 -3.55 8.96 8.38
C ILE A 29 -4.28 10.29 8.15
N PRO A 30 -3.74 11.22 7.33
CA PRO A 30 -4.41 12.48 7.05
C PRO A 30 -5.76 12.28 6.34
N ASP A 31 -6.79 13.01 6.77
CA ASP A 31 -8.12 12.95 6.15
C ASP A 31 -8.13 13.47 4.71
N ARG A 32 -7.19 14.35 4.37
CA ARG A 32 -7.12 15.03 3.06
C ARG A 32 -5.70 15.05 2.52
N GLY A 33 -5.59 15.35 1.24
CA GLY A 33 -4.33 15.44 0.51
C GLY A 33 -3.90 14.13 -0.11
N ASN A 34 -2.83 14.18 -0.89
CA ASN A 34 -2.27 13.02 -1.56
C ASN A 34 -1.40 12.22 -0.60
N ILE A 35 -1.70 10.93 -0.45
CA ILE A 35 -1.01 10.03 0.47
C ILE A 35 -0.56 8.77 -0.26
N VAL A 36 0.68 8.40 -0.03
CA VAL A 36 1.23 7.08 -0.36
C VAL A 36 1.55 6.37 0.95
N ILE A 37 1.09 5.16 1.11
CA ILE A 37 1.48 4.28 2.21
C ILE A 37 2.58 3.37 1.74
N ALA A 38 3.67 3.31 2.50
CA ALA A 38 4.76 2.37 2.34
C ALA A 38 4.69 1.32 3.44
N SER A 39 4.53 0.05 3.07
CA SER A 39 4.44 -1.03 4.07
C SER A 39 5.34 -2.21 3.70
N ASN A 40 5.88 -2.91 4.68
CA ASN A 40 6.56 -4.19 4.50
C ASN A 40 5.60 -5.27 3.97
N HIS A 41 6.12 -6.26 3.26
CA HIS A 41 5.32 -7.33 2.63
C HIS A 41 5.80 -8.72 3.01
N LYS A 42 5.06 -9.41 3.87
CA LYS A 42 5.37 -10.77 4.36
C LYS A 42 4.30 -11.80 3.94
N SER A 43 3.04 -11.37 3.74
CA SER A 43 1.90 -12.25 3.51
C SER A 43 0.94 -11.73 2.44
N ASN A 44 0.19 -12.62 1.81
CA ASN A 44 -0.94 -12.23 0.94
C ASN A 44 -2.07 -11.52 1.72
N LEU A 45 -2.06 -11.59 3.03
CA LEU A 45 -3.06 -10.94 3.89
C LEU A 45 -2.70 -9.47 4.19
N ASP A 46 -1.43 -9.05 3.98
CA ASP A 46 -0.99 -7.69 4.30
C ASP A 46 -1.83 -6.59 3.63
N PRO A 47 -2.16 -6.69 2.32
CA PRO A 47 -2.94 -5.64 1.68
C PRO A 47 -4.32 -5.44 2.32
N ILE A 48 -4.95 -6.52 2.80
CA ILE A 48 -6.27 -6.42 3.41
C ILE A 48 -6.20 -6.03 4.89
N PHE A 49 -5.15 -6.43 5.64
CA PHE A 49 -4.89 -5.90 6.97
C PHE A 49 -4.62 -4.40 6.92
N LEU A 50 -3.81 -3.95 5.93
CA LEU A 50 -3.55 -2.54 5.70
C LEU A 50 -4.84 -1.78 5.40
N ALA A 51 -5.67 -2.28 4.48
CA ALA A 51 -6.94 -1.66 4.14
C ALA A 51 -7.94 -1.64 5.32
N ALA A 52 -7.89 -2.66 6.18
CA ALA A 52 -8.71 -2.73 7.39
C ALA A 52 -8.25 -1.75 8.49
N ALA A 53 -6.97 -1.38 8.51
CA ALA A 53 -6.42 -0.42 9.48
C ALA A 53 -6.82 1.03 9.18
N ILE A 54 -7.16 1.35 7.91
CA ILE A 54 -7.46 2.71 7.48
C ILE A 54 -8.97 2.90 7.33
N GLU A 55 -9.55 3.65 8.27
CA GLU A 55 -11.01 3.80 8.36
C GLU A 55 -11.55 5.04 7.65
N ASN A 56 -10.78 6.12 7.66
CA ASN A 56 -11.21 7.43 7.15
C ASN A 56 -11.11 7.54 5.62
N ARG A 57 -10.31 6.70 4.95
CA ARG A 57 -10.09 6.76 3.50
C ARG A 57 -10.11 5.36 2.87
N GLU A 58 -10.19 5.30 1.54
CA GLU A 58 -10.10 4.05 0.78
C GLU A 58 -8.72 3.91 0.15
N ILE A 59 -8.17 2.69 0.21
CA ILE A 59 -6.87 2.38 -0.37
C ILE A 59 -7.05 1.89 -1.81
N ALA A 60 -6.27 2.48 -2.72
CA ALA A 60 -5.97 1.89 -4.01
C ALA A 60 -4.61 1.18 -3.92
N ALA A 61 -4.56 -0.08 -4.26
CA ALA A 61 -3.34 -0.88 -4.19
C ALA A 61 -2.86 -1.30 -5.59
N ILE A 62 -1.62 -1.77 -5.67
CA ILE A 62 -1.02 -2.22 -6.92
C ILE A 62 -0.73 -3.72 -6.81
N ALA A 63 -1.20 -4.50 -7.76
CA ALA A 63 -0.96 -5.94 -7.79
C ALA A 63 -0.47 -6.44 -9.15
N LYS A 64 0.16 -7.61 -9.15
CA LYS A 64 0.68 -8.26 -10.34
C LYS A 64 -0.43 -8.52 -11.36
N LYS A 65 -0.25 -8.12 -12.63
CA LYS A 65 -1.23 -8.23 -13.73
C LYS A 65 -1.84 -9.63 -13.87
N GLU A 66 -1.04 -10.67 -13.61
CA GLU A 66 -1.47 -12.06 -13.75
C GLU A 66 -2.60 -12.45 -12.79
N LEU A 67 -2.71 -11.81 -11.63
CA LEU A 67 -3.81 -12.06 -10.67
C LEU A 67 -5.18 -11.71 -11.26
N PHE A 68 -5.23 -10.78 -12.20
CA PHE A 68 -6.47 -10.34 -12.85
C PHE A 68 -6.96 -11.29 -13.95
N LYS A 69 -6.14 -12.28 -14.36
CA LYS A 69 -6.53 -13.32 -15.32
C LYS A 69 -7.48 -14.35 -14.70
N VAL A 70 -7.40 -14.54 -13.37
CA VAL A 70 -8.35 -15.39 -12.62
C VAL A 70 -9.65 -14.60 -12.45
N LYS A 71 -10.68 -14.93 -13.26
CA LYS A 71 -11.91 -14.12 -13.40
C LYS A 71 -12.56 -13.70 -12.07
N PRO A 72 -12.89 -14.60 -11.11
CA PRO A 72 -13.53 -14.17 -9.86
C PRO A 72 -12.60 -13.27 -9.03
N LEU A 73 -11.31 -13.59 -8.93
CA LEU A 73 -10.33 -12.79 -8.21
C LEU A 73 -10.13 -11.42 -8.86
N GLY A 74 -9.96 -11.39 -10.18
CA GLY A 74 -9.78 -10.14 -10.91
C GLY A 74 -10.96 -9.17 -10.77
N PHE A 75 -12.19 -9.70 -10.71
CA PHE A 75 -13.38 -8.90 -10.45
C PHE A 75 -13.35 -8.29 -9.04
N ILE A 76 -13.06 -9.10 -8.02
CA ILE A 76 -12.97 -8.64 -6.62
C ILE A 76 -11.86 -7.60 -6.48
N LEU A 77 -10.66 -7.85 -7.02
CA LEU A 77 -9.53 -6.92 -6.97
C LEU A 77 -9.89 -5.56 -7.57
N LYS A 78 -10.55 -5.52 -8.73
CA LYS A 78 -11.02 -4.26 -9.35
C LYS A 78 -12.01 -3.52 -8.45
N LYS A 79 -12.94 -4.22 -7.83
CA LYS A 79 -13.93 -3.63 -6.89
C LYS A 79 -13.30 -3.14 -5.59
N LEU A 80 -12.12 -3.63 -5.25
CA LEU A 80 -11.30 -3.19 -4.13
C LEU A 80 -10.24 -2.15 -4.54
N HIS A 81 -10.42 -1.48 -5.68
CA HIS A 81 -9.51 -0.44 -6.20
C HIS A 81 -8.06 -0.94 -6.42
N VAL A 82 -7.87 -2.25 -6.61
CA VAL A 82 -6.55 -2.80 -6.93
C VAL A 82 -6.28 -2.63 -8.42
N MET A 83 -5.13 -2.07 -8.75
CA MET A 83 -4.70 -1.79 -10.11
C MET A 83 -3.66 -2.80 -10.58
N PRO A 84 -3.81 -3.35 -11.81
CA PRO A 84 -2.82 -4.27 -12.38
C PRO A 84 -1.56 -3.54 -12.81
N ILE A 85 -0.38 -4.08 -12.51
CA ILE A 85 0.89 -3.58 -13.00
C ILE A 85 1.77 -4.72 -13.55
N ASN A 86 2.45 -4.47 -14.67
CA ASN A 86 3.61 -5.24 -15.04
C ASN A 86 4.82 -4.68 -14.29
N ARG A 87 5.34 -5.43 -13.32
CA ARG A 87 6.42 -4.95 -12.43
C ARG A 87 7.79 -4.88 -13.13
N GLU A 88 7.99 -5.65 -14.18
CA GLU A 88 9.25 -5.66 -14.94
C GLU A 88 9.32 -4.47 -15.90
N LYS A 89 8.22 -4.16 -16.55
CA LYS A 89 8.13 -3.05 -17.51
C LYS A 89 6.77 -2.36 -17.36
N PRO A 90 6.64 -1.43 -16.39
CA PRO A 90 5.43 -0.65 -16.23
C PRO A 90 5.19 0.22 -17.48
N ASP A 91 4.00 0.14 -18.05
CA ASP A 91 3.63 1.03 -19.14
C ASP A 91 3.15 2.40 -18.64
N VAL A 92 3.29 3.42 -19.51
CA VAL A 92 2.95 4.82 -19.17
C VAL A 92 1.47 4.97 -18.81
N SER A 93 0.59 4.20 -19.42
CA SER A 93 -0.86 4.27 -19.17
C SER A 93 -1.20 3.77 -17.78
N THR A 94 -0.55 2.70 -17.32
CA THR A 94 -0.66 2.19 -15.95
C THR A 94 -0.18 3.21 -14.92
N ILE A 95 0.99 3.83 -15.16
CA ILE A 95 1.51 4.89 -14.27
C ILE A 95 0.52 6.06 -14.18
N LYS A 96 -0.02 6.52 -15.31
CA LYS A 96 -1.03 7.59 -15.34
C LYS A 96 -2.29 7.21 -14.55
N THR A 97 -2.75 5.97 -14.66
CA THR A 97 -3.92 5.45 -13.92
C THR A 97 -3.68 5.47 -12.41
N ILE A 98 -2.50 5.03 -11.96
CA ILE A 98 -2.12 5.05 -10.54
C ILE A 98 -2.08 6.49 -10.02
N LEU A 99 -1.43 7.41 -10.75
CA LEU A 99 -1.37 8.82 -10.37
C LEU A 99 -2.75 9.50 -10.35
N ARG A 100 -3.65 9.07 -11.25
CA ARG A 100 -5.03 9.55 -11.24
C ARG A 100 -5.77 9.09 -9.99
N SER A 101 -5.64 7.83 -9.57
CA SER A 101 -6.30 7.35 -8.36
C SER A 101 -5.94 8.16 -7.12
N VAL A 102 -4.67 8.58 -6.99
CA VAL A 102 -4.24 9.45 -5.89
C VAL A 102 -4.94 10.83 -5.96
N ARG A 103 -5.02 11.42 -7.16
CA ARG A 103 -5.73 12.71 -7.38
C ARG A 103 -7.23 12.60 -7.12
N ASP A 104 -7.82 11.44 -7.37
CA ASP A 104 -9.24 11.16 -7.12
C ASP A 104 -9.53 10.93 -5.62
N GLY A 105 -8.51 11.06 -4.77
CA GLY A 105 -8.63 11.02 -3.30
C GLY A 105 -8.38 9.65 -2.67
N TYR A 106 -8.00 8.63 -3.43
CA TYR A 106 -7.57 7.35 -2.86
C TYR A 106 -6.19 7.46 -2.20
N VAL A 107 -5.98 6.70 -1.15
CA VAL A 107 -4.63 6.48 -0.57
C VAL A 107 -3.94 5.38 -1.37
N LEU A 108 -2.76 5.65 -1.90
CA LEU A 108 -2.02 4.64 -2.66
C LEU A 108 -1.23 3.73 -1.73
N GLY A 109 -1.59 2.45 -1.66
CA GLY A 109 -0.84 1.44 -0.91
C GLY A 109 0.25 0.80 -1.75
N ILE A 110 1.50 0.90 -1.31
CA ILE A 110 2.68 0.32 -1.96
C ILE A 110 3.45 -0.56 -0.98
N PHE A 111 3.89 -1.71 -1.48
CA PHE A 111 4.90 -2.54 -0.86
C PHE A 111 6.22 -2.31 -1.60
N PRO A 112 7.16 -1.51 -1.03
CA PRO A 112 8.35 -1.04 -1.78
C PRO A 112 9.25 -2.17 -2.29
N GLU A 113 9.28 -3.28 -1.58
CA GLU A 113 10.04 -4.48 -1.95
C GLU A 113 9.57 -5.12 -3.26
N GLY A 114 8.33 -4.84 -3.66
CA GLY A 114 7.70 -5.36 -4.88
C GLY A 114 7.46 -6.88 -4.87
N THR A 115 7.80 -7.57 -3.79
CA THR A 115 7.58 -9.00 -3.58
C THR A 115 7.49 -9.29 -2.08
N ARG A 116 7.01 -10.47 -1.71
CA ARG A 116 6.99 -10.89 -0.30
C ARG A 116 8.38 -11.35 0.13
N ILE A 117 8.86 -10.80 1.24
CA ILE A 117 10.16 -11.14 1.83
C ILE A 117 9.96 -12.16 2.94
N LYS A 118 10.68 -13.26 2.89
CA LYS A 118 10.72 -14.29 3.94
C LYS A 118 11.71 -13.90 5.03
N GLY A 119 11.42 -14.29 6.27
CA GLY A 119 12.28 -13.98 7.43
C GLY A 119 12.02 -12.58 8.00
N ASP A 120 12.90 -12.13 8.91
CA ASP A 120 12.67 -10.91 9.71
C ASP A 120 13.32 -9.65 9.10
N SER A 121 14.10 -9.79 8.03
CA SER A 121 14.73 -8.65 7.34
C SER A 121 13.73 -7.94 6.40
N PHE A 122 14.02 -6.67 6.12
CA PHE A 122 13.42 -5.93 5.00
C PHE A 122 14.15 -6.27 3.70
N GLY A 123 13.42 -6.25 2.59
CA GLY A 123 14.01 -6.39 1.27
C GLY A 123 14.55 -5.06 0.73
N LYS A 124 15.19 -5.11 -0.44
CA LYS A 124 15.60 -3.90 -1.14
C LYS A 124 14.36 -3.19 -1.70
N ALA A 125 14.23 -1.90 -1.41
CA ALA A 125 13.16 -1.07 -1.97
C ALA A 125 13.41 -0.79 -3.46
N LYS A 126 12.33 -0.79 -4.25
CA LYS A 126 12.35 -0.42 -5.67
C LYS A 126 12.00 1.06 -5.83
N ALA A 127 12.48 1.68 -6.89
CA ALA A 127 12.23 3.08 -7.25
C ALA A 127 10.74 3.49 -7.27
N GLY A 128 9.83 2.53 -7.44
CA GLY A 128 8.39 2.79 -7.61
C GLY A 128 7.76 3.62 -6.49
N LEU A 129 8.15 3.41 -5.22
CA LEU A 129 7.65 4.18 -4.10
C LEU A 129 7.95 5.66 -4.27
N SER A 130 9.23 6.02 -4.45
CA SER A 130 9.68 7.41 -4.66
C SER A 130 9.07 8.01 -5.93
N VAL A 131 9.03 7.27 -7.05
CA VAL A 131 8.44 7.74 -8.30
C VAL A 131 6.98 8.16 -8.12
N PHE A 132 6.16 7.34 -7.45
CA PHE A 132 4.76 7.68 -7.24
C PHE A 132 4.59 8.81 -6.22
N THR A 133 5.35 8.81 -5.14
CA THR A 133 5.35 9.87 -4.12
C THR A 133 5.62 11.24 -4.75
N ILE A 134 6.72 11.36 -5.49
CA ILE A 134 7.16 12.63 -6.07
C ILE A 134 6.22 13.08 -7.19
N LYS A 135 5.84 12.19 -8.12
CA LYS A 135 4.95 12.54 -9.23
C LYS A 135 3.53 12.89 -8.80
N SER A 136 3.03 12.32 -7.70
CA SER A 136 1.73 12.67 -7.14
C SER A 136 1.77 13.78 -6.11
N LYS A 137 2.98 14.27 -5.75
CA LYS A 137 3.20 15.27 -4.68
C LYS A 137 2.53 14.81 -3.38
N SER A 138 2.77 13.57 -3.00
CA SER A 138 2.17 12.94 -1.83
C SER A 138 3.10 13.03 -0.62
N LYS A 139 2.48 13.05 0.57
CA LYS A 139 3.18 12.63 1.80
C LYS A 139 3.24 11.10 1.83
N VAL A 140 4.28 10.56 2.44
CA VAL A 140 4.41 9.12 2.67
C VAL A 140 4.08 8.80 4.12
N VAL A 141 3.22 7.82 4.34
CA VAL A 141 2.96 7.27 5.67
C VAL A 141 3.61 5.89 5.75
N PRO A 142 4.67 5.72 6.54
CA PRO A 142 5.28 4.42 6.74
C PRO A 142 4.37 3.54 7.62
N VAL A 143 4.21 2.28 7.23
CA VAL A 143 3.39 1.32 7.97
C VAL A 143 4.15 0.01 8.13
N SER A 144 4.16 -0.53 9.34
CA SER A 144 4.73 -1.85 9.63
C SER A 144 3.64 -2.84 10.02
N ILE A 145 3.58 -3.98 9.33
CA ILE A 145 2.69 -5.09 9.66
C ILE A 145 3.52 -6.18 10.30
N ILE A 146 3.23 -6.47 11.56
CA ILE A 146 3.95 -7.45 12.37
C ILE A 146 3.01 -8.60 12.71
N SER A 147 3.31 -9.81 12.21
CA SER A 147 2.50 -10.99 12.49
C SER A 147 3.28 -12.29 12.23
N LYS A 148 2.88 -13.34 12.93
CA LYS A 148 3.25 -14.73 12.60
C LYS A 148 2.31 -15.36 11.59
N TYR A 149 1.21 -14.68 11.19
CA TYR A 149 0.17 -15.13 10.25
C TYR A 149 -0.42 -16.52 10.58
N LYS A 150 -0.42 -16.87 11.86
CA LYS A 150 -1.08 -18.10 12.39
C LYS A 150 -2.41 -17.70 13.01
N LEU A 151 -3.41 -18.58 12.91
CA LEU A 151 -4.69 -18.39 13.60
C LEU A 151 -4.46 -18.09 15.09
N PHE A 152 -5.22 -17.13 15.61
CA PHE A 152 -5.16 -16.62 16.99
C PHE A 152 -3.83 -15.95 17.38
N SER A 153 -2.90 -15.75 16.42
CA SER A 153 -1.70 -14.95 16.67
C SER A 153 -1.99 -13.46 16.63
N LYS A 154 -1.10 -12.68 17.22
CA LYS A 154 -1.17 -11.21 17.16
C LYS A 154 -0.85 -10.72 15.75
N VAL A 155 -1.62 -9.73 15.29
CA VAL A 155 -1.37 -8.93 14.08
C VAL A 155 -1.39 -7.47 14.51
N ILE A 156 -0.25 -6.81 14.43
CA ILE A 156 -0.13 -5.37 14.72
C ILE A 156 0.09 -4.65 13.41
N VAL A 157 -0.72 -3.63 13.15
CA VAL A 157 -0.48 -2.64 12.11
C VAL A 157 -0.06 -1.35 12.79
N TYR A 158 1.21 -1.02 12.69
CA TYR A 158 1.77 0.22 13.23
C TYR A 158 1.86 1.25 12.11
N ILE A 159 1.21 2.40 12.29
CA ILE A 159 1.13 3.49 11.33
C ILE A 159 1.98 4.64 11.88
N GLY A 160 3.07 4.97 11.18
CA GLY A 160 3.97 6.07 11.53
C GLY A 160 3.42 7.43 11.10
N GLU A 161 4.15 8.48 11.49
CA GLU A 161 3.81 9.85 11.10
C GLU A 161 4.06 10.10 9.61
N PRO A 162 3.28 10.98 8.96
CA PRO A 162 3.47 11.35 7.57
C PRO A 162 4.79 12.07 7.34
N ILE A 163 5.56 11.62 6.37
CA ILE A 163 6.85 12.22 5.95
C ILE A 163 6.61 12.99 4.66
N SER A 164 7.16 14.21 4.56
CA SER A 164 7.15 15.04 3.35
C SER A 164 8.43 14.86 2.55
N PHE A 165 8.32 14.94 1.23
CA PHE A 165 9.42 14.90 0.26
C PHE A 165 9.31 16.09 -0.71
N GLU A 166 8.79 17.23 -0.23
CA GLU A 166 8.53 18.43 -1.05
C GLU A 166 9.77 18.98 -1.71
N GLU A 167 10.94 18.85 -1.09
CA GLU A 167 12.25 19.24 -1.61
C GLU A 167 12.55 18.58 -2.96
N HIS A 168 12.09 17.34 -3.16
CA HIS A 168 12.33 16.58 -4.40
C HIS A 168 11.27 16.78 -5.50
N PHE A 169 10.17 17.50 -5.25
CA PHE A 169 9.06 17.59 -6.22
C PHE A 169 9.41 18.31 -7.52
N LYS A 170 10.49 19.11 -7.55
CA LYS A 170 10.95 19.84 -8.72
C LYS A 170 12.23 19.27 -9.33
N GLU A 171 12.82 18.26 -8.74
CA GLU A 171 14.08 17.68 -9.16
C GLU A 171 13.90 16.67 -10.30
N LYS A 172 14.92 16.60 -11.17
CA LYS A 172 15.07 15.51 -12.12
C LYS A 172 15.91 14.40 -11.46
N LEU A 173 15.23 13.47 -10.84
CA LEU A 173 15.87 12.34 -10.16
C LEU A 173 16.20 11.22 -11.13
N SER A 174 17.37 10.61 -10.96
CA SER A 174 17.76 9.37 -11.63
C SER A 174 17.03 8.17 -11.03
N ASN A 175 17.15 7.00 -11.66
CA ASN A 175 16.58 5.78 -11.07
C ASN A 175 17.25 5.42 -9.74
N ASP A 176 18.55 5.65 -9.62
CA ASP A 176 19.31 5.37 -8.40
C ASP A 176 18.89 6.29 -7.25
N ASP A 177 18.61 7.58 -7.54
CA ASP A 177 18.06 8.51 -6.53
C ASP A 177 16.69 8.03 -6.06
N HIS A 178 15.81 7.58 -6.98
CA HIS A 178 14.52 7.04 -6.62
C HIS A 178 14.63 5.76 -5.77
N GLU A 179 15.58 4.87 -6.06
CA GLU A 179 15.84 3.68 -5.24
C GLU A 179 16.35 4.05 -3.85
N ARG A 180 17.30 5.00 -3.76
CA ARG A 180 17.82 5.51 -2.48
C ARG A 180 16.72 6.12 -1.61
N ILE A 181 15.93 7.04 -2.15
CA ILE A 181 14.80 7.65 -1.42
C ILE A 181 13.78 6.57 -0.99
N SER A 182 13.48 5.61 -1.86
CA SER A 182 12.57 4.52 -1.50
C SER A 182 13.12 3.65 -0.36
N GLN A 183 14.44 3.44 -0.30
CA GLN A 183 15.10 2.66 0.75
C GLN A 183 15.14 3.39 2.09
N GLU A 184 15.28 4.72 2.08
CA GLU A 184 15.23 5.54 3.29
C GLU A 184 13.85 5.55 3.95
N ILE A 185 12.79 5.32 3.17
CA ILE A 185 11.40 5.26 3.67
C ILE A 185 11.09 3.88 4.29
N LEU A 186 11.74 2.80 3.82
CA LEU A 186 11.46 1.43 4.22
C LEU A 186 12.14 1.06 5.53
#